data_c1199cce1026d4ae9bc5f921f0bd149d
#
_entry.id   c1199cce1026d4ae9bc5f921f0bd149d
#
_cell.length_a   1.000
_cell.length_b   1.000
_cell.length_c   1.000
_cell.angle_alpha   90.00
_cell.angle_beta   90.00
_cell.angle_gamma   90.00
#
_symmetry.space_group_name_H-M   'P 1'
#
loop_
_entity.id
_entity.type
_entity.pdbx_description
1 polymer ?
#
loop_
_entity_poly.entity_id
_entity_poly.type
_entity_poly.pdbx_seq_one_letter_code
_entity_poly.pdbx_strand_id
1 'polypeptide(L)'
;MVGLLAVASGGLAPHALSQEAVPPAPAGTPLDARKLDPDRPAAPELPGTELAPAATPPAPPVDPQVLAGWIAGLNDDRYEVREESLARLSRAGVSAVEPLELASRSASLEQAARAVRALGSVGQTSDLATFERVQESLERLASERQRGIARRAVAELDRLGDARTRHAMRRFEELGGRMKKSRMSNLVQFNNAGLDARPPQAVLNRHWKGTDADLVLLTRIGRLETLYVTRSAPVTPQALEKLRRQMGPTFQIQPRGDAMVGIVGQSQEEGCVVGGIEEGSPAEKAGLKLGDVIRQYNGIELDGFEKLVEITRELKPGTKITLDILRNETARTLELELGEFE
;
A
#
# COMPACT_ATOMS: atom_id res chain seq x y z
N MET A 1 57.47 -34.11 17.30
CA MET A 1 56.71 -35.36 17.38
C MET A 1 55.29 -35.03 16.90
N VAL A 2 55.07 -35.06 15.62
CA VAL A 2 54.63 -36.19 14.76
C VAL A 2 53.36 -36.86 15.23
N GLY A 3 52.31 -36.66 14.51
CA GLY A 3 51.01 -37.31 14.63
C GLY A 3 50.13 -36.99 13.45
N LEU A 4 50.47 -37.54 12.28
CA LEU A 4 49.69 -37.53 11.03
C LEU A 4 48.59 -38.60 11.17
N LEU A 5 47.33 -38.25 10.91
CA LEU A 5 46.29 -39.25 10.68
C LEU A 5 45.52 -38.85 9.41
N ALA A 6 45.75 -39.66 8.35
CA ALA A 6 45.05 -39.66 7.08
C ALA A 6 43.69 -40.38 7.27
N VAL A 7 42.61 -39.85 6.72
CA VAL A 7 41.35 -40.57 6.56
C VAL A 7 40.97 -40.51 5.09
N ALA A 8 40.65 -41.71 4.60
CA ALA A 8 40.44 -42.09 3.24
C ALA A 8 39.23 -41.44 2.54
N SER A 9 39.44 -41.15 1.24
CA SER A 9 38.46 -40.78 0.24
C SER A 9 37.59 -41.99 -0.13
N GLY A 10 36.29 -41.92 0.16
CA GLY A 10 35.27 -42.78 -0.38
C GLY A 10 34.55 -42.08 -1.54
N GLY A 11 34.88 -42.47 -2.77
CA GLY A 11 34.20 -41.99 -3.98
C GLY A 11 32.80 -42.61 -4.09
N LEU A 12 31.80 -41.78 -4.26
CA LEU A 12 30.47 -42.17 -4.76
C LEU A 12 30.33 -41.68 -6.19
N ALA A 13 30.10 -42.61 -7.12
CA ALA A 13 29.84 -42.35 -8.51
C ALA A 13 28.52 -41.62 -8.74
N PRO A 14 28.41 -40.72 -9.73
CA PRO A 14 27.13 -40.07 -10.05
C PRO A 14 26.21 -41.02 -10.84
N HIS A 15 25.01 -41.25 -10.33
CA HIS A 15 23.92 -41.85 -11.09
C HIS A 15 23.50 -40.93 -12.21
N ALA A 16 23.69 -41.40 -13.46
CA ALA A 16 23.16 -40.82 -14.67
C ALA A 16 21.64 -40.99 -14.68
N LEU A 17 20.88 -39.88 -14.52
CA LEU A 17 19.46 -39.83 -14.82
C LEU A 17 19.29 -39.63 -16.32
N SER A 18 18.71 -40.64 -16.98
CA SER A 18 18.32 -40.64 -18.39
C SER A 18 17.28 -39.53 -18.62
N GLN A 19 17.62 -38.58 -19.46
CA GLN A 19 16.65 -37.60 -19.98
C GLN A 19 15.82 -38.31 -21.06
N GLU A 20 14.55 -38.57 -20.75
CA GLU A 20 13.56 -38.89 -21.77
C GLU A 20 13.28 -37.63 -22.61
N ALA A 21 13.51 -37.76 -23.91
CA ALA A 21 13.27 -36.71 -24.90
C ALA A 21 11.74 -36.48 -25.06
N VAL A 22 11.30 -35.26 -24.76
CA VAL A 22 9.93 -34.79 -25.05
C VAL A 22 9.83 -34.55 -26.56
N PRO A 23 8.83 -35.13 -27.27
CA PRO A 23 8.63 -34.89 -28.69
C PRO A 23 8.22 -33.44 -28.98
N PRO A 24 8.62 -32.84 -30.12
CA PRO A 24 8.28 -31.48 -30.47
C PRO A 24 6.77 -31.35 -30.76
N ALA A 25 6.19 -30.26 -30.27
CA ALA A 25 4.80 -29.88 -30.54
C ALA A 25 4.58 -29.65 -32.06
N PRO A 26 3.40 -29.98 -32.61
CA PRO A 26 3.11 -29.77 -34.02
C PRO A 26 3.05 -28.27 -34.36
N ALA A 27 3.67 -27.93 -35.49
CA ALA A 27 3.68 -26.57 -36.03
C ALA A 27 2.23 -26.06 -36.27
N GLY A 28 1.87 -24.98 -35.59
CA GLY A 28 0.59 -24.30 -35.78
C GLY A 28 0.51 -23.66 -37.18
N THR A 29 -0.52 -23.98 -37.92
CA THR A 29 -0.86 -23.40 -39.21
C THR A 29 -1.08 -21.90 -39.07
N PRO A 30 -0.62 -21.04 -39.99
CA PRO A 30 -0.89 -19.60 -39.93
C PRO A 30 -2.37 -19.34 -40.10
N LEU A 31 -2.97 -18.58 -39.16
CA LEU A 31 -4.33 -18.11 -39.26
C LEU A 31 -4.46 -17.08 -40.39
N ASP A 32 -5.24 -17.46 -41.40
CA ASP A 32 -5.57 -16.64 -42.55
C ASP A 32 -6.41 -15.44 -42.16
N ALA A 33 -5.87 -14.23 -42.30
CA ALA A 33 -6.45 -12.95 -41.86
C ALA A 33 -7.62 -12.44 -42.73
N ARG A 34 -8.32 -13.31 -43.48
CA ARG A 34 -9.32 -12.92 -44.51
C ARG A 34 -10.73 -13.48 -44.32
N LYS A 35 -11.19 -13.70 -43.10
CA LYS A 35 -12.63 -13.95 -42.85
C LYS A 35 -13.11 -13.18 -41.64
N LEU A 36 -13.27 -11.87 -41.83
CA LEU A 36 -14.15 -11.07 -40.98
C LEU A 36 -15.58 -11.23 -41.53
N ASP A 37 -16.43 -11.93 -40.79
CA ASP A 37 -17.87 -12.08 -41.05
C ASP A 37 -18.54 -10.73 -40.82
N PRO A 38 -19.19 -10.13 -41.84
CA PRO A 38 -19.85 -8.82 -41.72
C PRO A 38 -21.12 -8.85 -40.87
N ASP A 39 -21.66 -10.02 -40.51
CA ASP A 39 -22.93 -10.18 -39.77
C ASP A 39 -22.76 -10.51 -38.29
N ARG A 40 -21.55 -10.28 -37.72
CA ARG A 40 -21.36 -10.50 -36.29
C ARG A 40 -22.06 -9.38 -35.50
N PRO A 41 -23.06 -9.70 -34.64
CA PRO A 41 -23.72 -8.69 -33.83
C PRO A 41 -22.66 -8.02 -32.91
N ALA A 42 -22.76 -6.69 -32.82
CA ALA A 42 -21.88 -5.90 -31.94
C ALA A 42 -21.88 -6.48 -30.53
N ALA A 43 -20.69 -6.60 -29.95
CA ALA A 43 -20.54 -7.02 -28.55
C ALA A 43 -21.40 -6.10 -27.66
N PRO A 44 -22.11 -6.64 -26.64
CA PRO A 44 -22.88 -5.80 -25.75
C PRO A 44 -21.96 -4.76 -25.10
N GLU A 45 -22.38 -3.49 -25.17
CA GLU A 45 -21.73 -2.40 -24.47
C GLU A 45 -21.65 -2.79 -22.99
N LEU A 46 -20.44 -2.76 -22.44
CA LEU A 46 -20.21 -2.94 -21.00
C LEU A 46 -21.03 -1.86 -20.28
N PRO A 47 -21.83 -2.22 -19.27
CA PRO A 47 -22.56 -1.22 -18.51
C PRO A 47 -21.60 -0.17 -17.98
N GLY A 48 -21.97 1.08 -18.19
CA GLY A 48 -21.18 2.24 -17.84
C GLY A 48 -20.65 2.15 -16.40
N THR A 49 -19.48 2.70 -16.19
CA THR A 49 -18.78 2.84 -14.90
C THR A 49 -19.80 3.18 -13.82
N GLU A 50 -20.11 2.22 -12.98
CA GLU A 50 -20.97 2.39 -11.82
C GLU A 50 -20.31 3.42 -10.91
N LEU A 51 -20.90 4.60 -10.85
CA LEU A 51 -20.53 5.66 -9.91
C LEU A 51 -20.40 5.01 -8.54
N ALA A 52 -19.25 5.21 -7.89
CA ALA A 52 -19.01 4.77 -6.52
C ALA A 52 -20.27 5.09 -5.67
N PRO A 53 -20.77 4.15 -4.85
CA PRO A 53 -21.97 4.36 -4.09
C PRO A 53 -21.83 5.64 -3.26
N ALA A 54 -22.78 6.56 -3.46
CA ALA A 54 -22.86 7.80 -2.70
C ALA A 54 -22.78 7.46 -1.21
N ALA A 55 -21.95 8.19 -0.46
CA ALA A 55 -21.80 7.99 0.97
C ALA A 55 -23.17 7.97 1.62
N THR A 56 -23.52 6.84 2.24
CA THR A 56 -24.79 6.70 2.98
C THR A 56 -24.82 7.77 4.05
N PRO A 57 -25.86 8.62 4.14
CA PRO A 57 -25.93 9.64 5.16
C PRO A 57 -25.82 8.98 6.55
N PRO A 58 -25.17 9.62 7.52
CA PRO A 58 -25.02 9.08 8.87
C PRO A 58 -26.41 8.76 9.44
N ALA A 59 -26.54 7.59 10.06
CA ALA A 59 -27.77 7.17 10.69
C ALA A 59 -28.21 8.21 11.73
N PRO A 60 -29.51 8.54 11.84
CA PRO A 60 -29.99 9.48 12.85
C PRO A 60 -29.61 9.01 14.25
N PRO A 61 -29.38 9.93 15.19
CA PRO A 61 -29.02 9.58 16.56
C PRO A 61 -30.11 8.71 17.20
N VAL A 62 -29.71 7.59 17.77
CA VAL A 62 -30.61 6.65 18.44
C VAL A 62 -30.81 7.09 19.88
N ASP A 63 -32.03 6.98 20.40
CA ASP A 63 -32.36 7.30 21.80
C ASP A 63 -31.45 6.51 22.77
N PRO A 64 -30.82 7.17 23.75
CA PRO A 64 -29.95 6.54 24.73
C PRO A 64 -30.61 5.39 25.52
N GLN A 65 -31.93 5.46 25.79
CA GLN A 65 -32.65 4.40 26.49
C GLN A 65 -32.79 3.14 25.61
N VAL A 66 -33.02 3.33 24.31
CA VAL A 66 -33.06 2.26 23.34
C VAL A 66 -31.70 1.58 23.22
N LEU A 67 -30.62 2.36 23.16
CA LEU A 67 -29.26 1.84 23.14
C LEU A 67 -28.92 1.03 24.41
N ALA A 68 -29.32 1.55 25.58
CA ALA A 68 -29.14 0.84 26.85
C ALA A 68 -29.86 -0.53 26.85
N GLY A 69 -31.07 -0.58 26.28
CA GLY A 69 -31.83 -1.82 26.13
C GLY A 69 -31.11 -2.84 25.22
N TRP A 70 -30.54 -2.40 24.09
CA TRP A 70 -29.78 -3.29 23.22
C TRP A 70 -28.44 -3.75 23.86
N ILE A 71 -27.79 -2.88 24.63
CA ILE A 71 -26.58 -3.25 25.37
C ILE A 71 -26.89 -4.30 26.44
N ALA A 72 -28.02 -4.14 27.18
CA ALA A 72 -28.49 -5.14 28.12
C ALA A 72 -28.81 -6.47 27.39
N GLY A 73 -29.43 -6.42 26.24
CA GLY A 73 -29.75 -7.58 25.40
C GLY A 73 -28.52 -8.37 24.93
N LEU A 74 -27.33 -7.78 24.87
CA LEU A 74 -26.10 -8.51 24.59
C LEU A 74 -25.79 -9.59 25.66
N ASN A 75 -26.40 -9.45 26.84
CA ASN A 75 -26.21 -10.36 27.97
C ASN A 75 -27.42 -11.26 28.24
N ASP A 76 -28.41 -11.28 27.35
CA ASP A 76 -29.59 -12.16 27.47
C ASP A 76 -29.18 -13.64 27.33
N ASP A 77 -29.89 -14.53 28.05
CA ASP A 77 -29.60 -15.98 28.01
C ASP A 77 -29.93 -16.57 26.61
N ARG A 78 -30.91 -15.99 25.91
CA ARG A 78 -31.34 -16.44 24.57
C ARG A 78 -30.37 -15.92 23.50
N TYR A 79 -29.90 -16.83 22.69
CA TYR A 79 -28.97 -16.52 21.60
C TYR A 79 -29.55 -15.50 20.60
N GLU A 80 -30.81 -15.67 20.20
CA GLU A 80 -31.49 -14.82 19.22
C GLU A 80 -31.52 -13.36 19.67
N VAL A 81 -31.79 -13.10 20.98
CA VAL A 81 -31.83 -11.74 21.54
C VAL A 81 -30.45 -11.09 21.50
N ARG A 82 -29.39 -11.87 21.77
CA ARG A 82 -28.01 -11.38 21.69
C ARG A 82 -27.63 -10.96 20.28
N GLU A 83 -27.94 -11.81 19.27
CA GLU A 83 -27.63 -11.54 17.88
C GLU A 83 -28.44 -10.36 17.33
N GLU A 84 -29.73 -10.25 17.69
CA GLU A 84 -30.56 -9.13 17.30
C GLU A 84 -30.05 -7.81 17.92
N SER A 85 -29.66 -7.83 19.19
CA SER A 85 -29.08 -6.70 19.88
C SER A 85 -27.76 -6.24 19.22
N LEU A 86 -26.89 -7.20 18.89
CA LEU A 86 -25.65 -6.92 18.16
C LEU A 86 -25.92 -6.30 16.79
N ALA A 87 -26.87 -6.85 16.04
CA ALA A 87 -27.22 -6.33 14.72
C ALA A 87 -27.82 -4.89 14.79
N ARG A 88 -28.61 -4.61 15.82
CA ARG A 88 -29.16 -3.26 16.07
C ARG A 88 -28.08 -2.26 16.44
N LEU A 89 -27.15 -2.64 17.34
CA LEU A 89 -26.01 -1.81 17.72
C LEU A 89 -25.08 -1.53 16.53
N SER A 90 -24.84 -2.51 15.68
CA SER A 90 -24.03 -2.33 14.46
C SER A 90 -24.66 -1.33 13.50
N ARG A 91 -26.00 -1.34 13.34
CA ARG A 91 -26.71 -0.38 12.51
C ARG A 91 -26.80 1.03 13.14
N ALA A 92 -26.75 1.14 14.46
CA ALA A 92 -26.72 2.43 15.16
C ALA A 92 -25.41 3.20 14.92
N GLY A 93 -24.38 2.54 14.41
CA GLY A 93 -23.13 3.16 13.99
C GLY A 93 -22.47 3.94 15.15
N VAL A 94 -22.10 5.19 14.87
CA VAL A 94 -21.36 6.05 15.81
C VAL A 94 -22.09 6.23 17.16
N SER A 95 -23.42 6.24 17.17
CA SER A 95 -24.22 6.42 18.39
C SER A 95 -24.02 5.29 19.41
N ALA A 96 -23.65 4.08 18.97
CA ALA A 96 -23.41 2.94 19.83
C ALA A 96 -22.01 2.93 20.46
N VAL A 97 -21.04 3.69 19.93
CA VAL A 97 -19.62 3.55 20.32
C VAL A 97 -19.39 3.91 21.79
N GLU A 98 -19.78 5.10 22.22
CA GLU A 98 -19.56 5.56 23.59
C GLU A 98 -20.31 4.70 24.63
N PRO A 99 -21.60 4.36 24.45
CA PRO A 99 -22.31 3.44 25.34
C PRO A 99 -21.67 2.04 25.44
N LEU A 100 -21.15 1.51 24.32
CA LEU A 100 -20.44 0.21 24.31
C LEU A 100 -19.08 0.32 25.01
N GLU A 101 -18.34 1.40 24.84
CA GLU A 101 -17.10 1.66 25.55
C GLU A 101 -17.34 1.70 27.07
N LEU A 102 -18.41 2.37 27.52
CA LEU A 102 -18.79 2.38 28.92
C LEU A 102 -19.16 0.99 29.43
N ALA A 103 -19.97 0.24 28.66
CA ALA A 103 -20.36 -1.13 29.01
C ALA A 103 -19.18 -2.11 29.09
N SER A 104 -18.10 -1.85 28.31
CA SER A 104 -16.89 -2.65 28.34
C SER A 104 -16.10 -2.54 29.66
N ARG A 105 -16.42 -1.55 30.51
CA ARG A 105 -15.85 -1.36 31.85
C ARG A 105 -16.73 -1.95 32.95
N SER A 106 -17.75 -2.75 32.60
CA SER A 106 -18.62 -3.44 33.55
C SER A 106 -17.86 -4.36 34.50
N ALA A 107 -18.38 -4.53 35.70
CA ALA A 107 -17.85 -5.48 36.68
C ALA A 107 -17.96 -6.94 36.19
N SER A 108 -18.93 -7.26 35.34
CA SER A 108 -19.06 -8.56 34.68
C SER A 108 -18.06 -8.67 33.52
N LEU A 109 -17.09 -9.58 33.64
CA LEU A 109 -16.11 -9.86 32.58
C LEU A 109 -16.77 -10.35 31.28
N GLU A 110 -17.89 -11.03 31.39
CA GLU A 110 -18.63 -11.53 30.23
C GLU A 110 -19.32 -10.40 29.49
N GLN A 111 -20.01 -9.52 30.21
CA GLN A 111 -20.63 -8.34 29.64
C GLN A 111 -19.58 -7.41 28.99
N ALA A 112 -18.48 -7.17 29.68
CA ALA A 112 -17.37 -6.38 29.15
C ALA A 112 -16.81 -6.99 27.86
N ALA A 113 -16.64 -8.32 27.83
CA ALA A 113 -16.14 -9.02 26.65
C ALA A 113 -17.09 -8.90 25.44
N ARG A 114 -18.40 -9.01 25.68
CA ARG A 114 -19.43 -8.86 24.64
C ARG A 114 -19.52 -7.43 24.13
N ALA A 115 -19.39 -6.44 25.01
CA ALA A 115 -19.36 -5.02 24.62
C ALA A 115 -18.14 -4.69 23.73
N VAL A 116 -16.95 -5.19 24.07
CA VAL A 116 -15.74 -5.03 23.23
C VAL A 116 -15.92 -5.69 21.87
N ARG A 117 -16.50 -6.91 21.83
CA ARG A 117 -16.81 -7.58 20.56
C ARG A 117 -17.84 -6.81 19.73
N ALA A 118 -18.86 -6.23 20.37
CA ALA A 118 -19.85 -5.41 19.68
C ALA A 118 -19.22 -4.15 19.09
N LEU A 119 -18.27 -3.50 19.79
CA LEU A 119 -17.46 -2.41 19.21
C LEU A 119 -16.73 -2.86 17.93
N GLY A 120 -16.09 -4.04 17.95
CA GLY A 120 -15.45 -4.59 16.76
C GLY A 120 -16.44 -4.80 15.61
N SER A 121 -17.68 -5.25 15.90
CA SER A 121 -18.73 -5.42 14.88
C SER A 121 -19.24 -4.09 14.33
N VAL A 122 -19.40 -3.06 15.15
CA VAL A 122 -19.72 -1.68 14.73
C VAL A 122 -18.61 -1.14 13.82
N GLY A 123 -17.35 -1.47 14.10
CA GLY A 123 -16.20 -1.05 13.32
C GLY A 123 -16.09 -1.71 11.94
N GLN A 124 -16.84 -2.75 11.64
CA GLN A 124 -16.93 -3.35 10.31
C GLN A 124 -17.85 -2.54 9.36
N THR A 125 -17.71 -1.23 9.37
CA THR A 125 -18.50 -0.29 8.58
C THR A 125 -17.66 0.33 7.45
N SER A 126 -18.35 0.81 6.42
CA SER A 126 -17.75 1.67 5.39
C SER A 126 -17.74 3.15 5.79
N ASP A 127 -18.49 3.54 6.83
CA ASP A 127 -18.50 4.91 7.35
C ASP A 127 -17.22 5.21 8.12
N LEU A 128 -16.44 6.17 7.60
CA LEU A 128 -15.14 6.53 8.16
C LEU A 128 -15.26 7.11 9.59
N ALA A 129 -16.25 7.96 9.82
CA ALA A 129 -16.42 8.60 11.13
C ALA A 129 -16.73 7.57 12.22
N THR A 130 -17.63 6.63 11.96
CA THR A 130 -17.92 5.51 12.86
C THR A 130 -16.68 4.65 13.08
N PHE A 131 -15.96 4.32 12.00
CA PHE A 131 -14.75 3.51 12.10
C PHE A 131 -13.67 4.18 12.97
N GLU A 132 -13.38 5.47 12.75
CA GLU A 132 -12.40 6.23 13.54
C GLU A 132 -12.76 6.25 15.02
N ARG A 133 -14.03 6.48 15.35
CA ARG A 133 -14.52 6.47 16.75
C ARG A 133 -14.39 5.10 17.40
N VAL A 134 -14.73 4.03 16.68
CA VAL A 134 -14.53 2.65 17.17
C VAL A 134 -13.06 2.36 17.42
N GLN A 135 -12.20 2.73 16.46
CA GLN A 135 -10.77 2.50 16.60
C GLN A 135 -10.19 3.24 17.80
N GLU A 136 -10.50 4.53 17.98
CA GLU A 136 -10.07 5.30 19.15
C GLU A 136 -10.56 4.68 20.47
N SER A 137 -11.81 4.21 20.50
CA SER A 137 -12.38 3.54 21.66
C SER A 137 -11.62 2.23 21.99
N LEU A 138 -11.37 1.40 20.99
CA LEU A 138 -10.61 0.15 21.16
C LEU A 138 -9.14 0.42 21.55
N GLU A 139 -8.49 1.45 21.02
CA GLU A 139 -7.13 1.86 21.40
C GLU A 139 -7.06 2.32 22.87
N ARG A 140 -8.07 3.08 23.35
CA ARG A 140 -8.18 3.43 24.76
C ARG A 140 -8.33 2.20 25.64
N LEU A 141 -9.23 1.28 25.27
CA LEU A 141 -9.46 0.03 26.00
C LEU A 141 -8.23 -0.90 25.99
N ALA A 142 -7.47 -0.91 24.90
CA ALA A 142 -6.22 -1.66 24.78
C ALA A 142 -5.12 -1.14 25.74
N SER A 143 -5.20 0.12 26.12
CA SER A 143 -4.25 0.80 27.03
C SER A 143 -4.66 0.69 28.50
N GLU A 144 -5.82 0.09 28.82
CA GLU A 144 -6.31 -0.01 30.18
C GLU A 144 -5.51 -1.00 31.04
N ARG A 145 -5.49 -0.76 32.36
CA ARG A 145 -4.80 -1.64 33.32
C ARG A 145 -5.43 -3.02 33.44
N GLN A 146 -6.70 -3.15 33.10
CA GLN A 146 -7.44 -4.43 33.16
C GLN A 146 -7.05 -5.34 31.98
N ARG A 147 -6.06 -6.19 32.21
CA ARG A 147 -5.44 -7.06 31.18
C ARG A 147 -6.45 -7.87 30.34
N GLY A 148 -7.58 -8.27 30.93
CA GLY A 148 -8.61 -9.04 30.23
C GLY A 148 -9.30 -8.24 29.13
N ILE A 149 -9.64 -6.99 29.40
CA ILE A 149 -10.27 -6.05 28.45
C ILE A 149 -9.24 -5.61 27.42
N ALA A 150 -8.04 -5.19 27.87
CA ALA A 150 -6.97 -4.74 26.98
C ALA A 150 -6.65 -5.79 25.91
N ARG A 151 -6.51 -7.06 26.29
CA ARG A 151 -6.22 -8.15 25.35
C ARG A 151 -7.33 -8.38 24.34
N ARG A 152 -8.60 -8.24 24.76
CA ARG A 152 -9.74 -8.36 23.84
C ARG A 152 -9.82 -7.18 22.89
N ALA A 153 -9.57 -5.97 23.36
CA ALA A 153 -9.53 -4.79 22.50
C ALA A 153 -8.44 -4.89 21.43
N VAL A 154 -7.25 -5.38 21.79
CA VAL A 154 -6.18 -5.68 20.81
C VAL A 154 -6.66 -6.70 19.78
N ALA A 155 -7.31 -7.78 20.21
CA ALA A 155 -7.80 -8.80 19.27
C ALA A 155 -8.87 -8.25 18.30
N GLU A 156 -9.72 -7.31 18.74
CA GLU A 156 -10.68 -6.66 17.83
C GLU A 156 -9.98 -5.67 16.89
N LEU A 157 -8.97 -4.93 17.35
CA LEU A 157 -8.15 -4.09 16.48
C LEU A 157 -7.43 -4.91 15.40
N ASP A 158 -6.93 -6.11 15.74
CA ASP A 158 -6.31 -7.03 14.78
C ASP A 158 -7.33 -7.53 13.75
N ARG A 159 -8.56 -7.85 14.17
CA ARG A 159 -9.66 -8.24 13.26
C ARG A 159 -10.06 -7.12 12.30
N LEU A 160 -9.93 -5.87 12.75
CA LEU A 160 -10.20 -4.69 11.92
C LEU A 160 -9.00 -4.31 11.03
N GLY A 161 -7.90 -5.07 11.04
CA GLY A 161 -6.64 -4.72 10.40
C GLY A 161 -6.77 -4.28 8.94
N ASP A 162 -7.49 -5.04 8.11
CA ASP A 162 -7.71 -4.67 6.70
C ASP A 162 -8.60 -3.43 6.55
N ALA A 163 -9.66 -3.33 7.36
CA ALA A 163 -10.53 -2.14 7.37
C ALA A 163 -9.72 -0.91 7.85
N ARG A 164 -8.94 -1.08 8.92
CA ARG A 164 -8.04 -0.06 9.45
C ARG A 164 -7.07 0.46 8.39
N THR A 165 -6.44 -0.45 7.67
CA THR A 165 -5.53 -0.11 6.57
C THR A 165 -6.25 0.67 5.47
N ARG A 166 -7.41 0.18 4.99
CA ARG A 166 -8.17 0.85 3.94
C ARG A 166 -8.63 2.25 4.36
N HIS A 167 -9.13 2.41 5.58
CA HIS A 167 -9.58 3.71 6.10
C HIS A 167 -8.42 4.68 6.29
N ALA A 168 -7.30 4.21 6.84
CA ALA A 168 -6.11 5.02 7.02
C ALA A 168 -5.55 5.51 5.67
N MET A 169 -5.48 4.65 4.66
CA MET A 169 -5.05 5.01 3.30
C MET A 169 -6.00 6.05 2.70
N ARG A 170 -7.31 5.84 2.76
CA ARG A 170 -8.30 6.81 2.24
C ARG A 170 -8.15 8.16 2.93
N ARG A 171 -8.08 8.18 4.26
CA ARG A 171 -7.94 9.43 5.01
C ARG A 171 -6.63 10.15 4.69
N PHE A 172 -5.55 9.40 4.56
CA PHE A 172 -4.25 9.93 4.15
C PHE A 172 -4.33 10.60 2.76
N GLU A 173 -5.02 9.97 1.80
CA GLU A 173 -5.22 10.51 0.44
C GLU A 173 -6.15 11.74 0.44
N GLU A 174 -7.21 11.77 1.25
CA GLU A 174 -8.09 12.94 1.42
C GLU A 174 -7.33 14.16 1.96
N LEU A 175 -6.35 13.92 2.83
CA LEU A 175 -5.46 14.97 3.34
C LEU A 175 -4.36 15.37 2.34
N GLY A 176 -4.37 14.81 1.14
CA GLY A 176 -3.42 15.14 0.06
C GLY A 176 -2.15 14.31 0.04
N GLY A 177 -2.02 13.31 0.92
CA GLY A 177 -0.99 12.29 0.78
C GLY A 177 -1.27 11.38 -0.43
N ARG A 178 -0.25 10.70 -0.91
CA ARG A 178 -0.38 9.77 -2.05
C ARG A 178 0.10 8.38 -1.66
N MET A 179 -0.67 7.37 -2.04
CA MET A 179 -0.24 5.98 -1.94
C MET A 179 0.33 5.57 -3.30
N LYS A 180 1.64 5.32 -3.36
CA LYS A 180 2.31 4.89 -4.58
C LYS A 180 1.96 3.44 -4.87
N LYS A 181 1.16 3.23 -5.91
CA LYS A 181 0.91 1.91 -6.49
C LYS A 181 2.13 1.56 -7.32
N SER A 182 2.78 0.44 -7.05
CA SER A 182 3.90 -0.04 -7.87
C SER A 182 3.37 -0.43 -9.27
N ARG A 183 3.06 0.54 -10.11
CA ARG A 183 2.73 0.33 -11.53
C ARG A 183 4.01 0.43 -12.34
N MET A 184 4.86 -0.57 -12.23
CA MET A 184 5.93 -0.71 -13.19
C MET A 184 5.46 -1.67 -14.27
N SER A 185 5.03 -1.11 -15.41
CA SER A 185 4.94 -1.85 -16.65
C SER A 185 6.37 -2.34 -16.98
N ASN A 186 6.53 -3.64 -17.15
CA ASN A 186 7.74 -4.28 -17.70
C ASN A 186 8.97 -4.47 -16.78
N LEU A 187 8.84 -4.62 -15.48
CA LEU A 187 9.87 -5.34 -14.75
C LEU A 187 9.93 -6.78 -15.26
N VAL A 188 11.04 -7.14 -15.89
CA VAL A 188 11.36 -8.54 -16.17
C VAL A 188 11.20 -9.32 -14.86
N GLN A 189 10.22 -10.22 -14.85
CA GLN A 189 9.89 -11.06 -13.70
C GLN A 189 11.06 -12.00 -13.42
N PHE A 190 11.81 -11.70 -12.36
CA PHE A 190 12.76 -12.68 -11.82
C PHE A 190 12.22 -13.48 -10.63
N ASN A 191 10.97 -13.29 -10.22
CA ASN A 191 10.37 -14.15 -9.19
C ASN A 191 8.86 -14.32 -9.41
N ASN A 192 8.39 -15.57 -9.36
CA ASN A 192 6.98 -16.00 -9.43
C ASN A 192 6.09 -15.54 -8.24
N ALA A 193 6.45 -14.48 -7.53
CA ALA A 193 5.57 -13.85 -6.54
C ALA A 193 4.72 -12.80 -7.25
N GLY A 194 3.40 -12.96 -7.21
CA GLY A 194 2.43 -12.10 -7.91
C GLY A 194 2.69 -10.62 -7.70
N LEU A 195 2.37 -9.81 -8.70
CA LEU A 195 2.59 -8.36 -8.81
C LEU A 195 2.02 -7.51 -7.64
N ASP A 196 1.16 -8.10 -6.80
CA ASP A 196 0.52 -7.46 -5.64
C ASP A 196 1.33 -7.59 -4.33
N ALA A 197 2.51 -8.22 -4.34
CA ALA A 197 3.26 -8.55 -3.12
C ALA A 197 4.19 -7.44 -2.62
N ARG A 198 4.33 -6.33 -3.34
CA ARG A 198 5.18 -5.22 -2.84
C ARG A 198 4.48 -4.45 -1.74
N PRO A 199 5.21 -4.11 -0.67
CA PRO A 199 4.65 -3.30 0.40
C PRO A 199 4.19 -1.94 -0.14
N PRO A 200 3.08 -1.39 0.36
CA PRO A 200 2.62 -0.07 -0.02
C PRO A 200 3.68 0.98 0.32
N GLN A 201 3.79 1.99 -0.53
CA GLN A 201 4.67 3.13 -0.34
C GLN A 201 3.82 4.39 -0.26
N ALA A 202 4.19 5.33 0.60
CA ALA A 202 3.49 6.59 0.78
C ALA A 202 4.36 7.77 0.33
N VAL A 203 3.71 8.84 -0.11
CA VAL A 203 4.36 10.10 -0.51
C VAL A 203 3.70 11.26 0.22
N LEU A 204 4.51 12.12 0.80
CA LEU A 204 4.13 13.44 1.29
C LEU A 204 4.79 14.51 0.40
N ASN A 205 3.97 15.34 -0.18
CA ASN A 205 4.40 16.45 -1.01
C ASN A 205 3.69 17.76 -0.60
N ARG A 206 3.80 18.81 -1.40
CA ARG A 206 3.18 20.13 -1.14
C ARG A 206 1.64 20.10 -1.03
N HIS A 207 1.00 19.04 -1.49
CA HIS A 207 -0.47 18.90 -1.43
C HIS A 207 -0.98 18.35 -0.09
N TRP A 208 -0.06 17.98 0.81
CA TRP A 208 -0.43 17.56 2.15
C TRP A 208 -1.11 18.69 2.92
N LYS A 209 -2.35 18.46 3.35
CA LYS A 209 -3.20 19.39 4.10
C LYS A 209 -3.32 19.01 5.56
N GLY A 210 -2.84 17.83 5.93
CA GLY A 210 -2.82 17.34 7.30
C GLY A 210 -1.76 18.06 8.14
N THR A 211 -1.83 17.85 9.43
CA THR A 211 -0.86 18.33 10.43
C THR A 211 0.15 17.23 10.76
N ASP A 212 1.16 17.56 11.57
CA ASP A 212 2.10 16.58 12.11
C ASP A 212 1.41 15.46 12.92
N ALA A 213 0.26 15.78 13.57
CA ALA A 213 -0.51 14.79 14.32
C ALA A 213 -1.16 13.74 13.39
N ASP A 214 -1.53 14.13 12.17
CA ASP A 214 -2.17 13.23 11.20
C ASP A 214 -1.21 12.18 10.64
N LEU A 215 0.10 12.34 10.83
CA LEU A 215 1.08 11.31 10.45
C LEU A 215 0.87 9.98 11.18
N VAL A 216 0.12 9.96 12.29
CA VAL A 216 -0.30 8.73 12.97
C VAL A 216 -1.09 7.80 12.04
N LEU A 217 -1.75 8.32 11.01
CA LEU A 217 -2.44 7.51 10.01
C LEU A 217 -1.51 6.48 9.37
N LEU A 218 -0.25 6.84 9.13
CA LEU A 218 0.72 5.96 8.52
C LEU A 218 1.03 4.73 9.39
N THR A 219 0.95 4.85 10.73
CA THR A 219 1.13 3.71 11.64
C THR A 219 0.00 2.69 11.56
N ARG A 220 -1.12 3.09 10.97
CA ARG A 220 -2.33 2.28 10.80
C ARG A 220 -2.36 1.55 9.45
N ILE A 221 -1.44 1.90 8.54
CA ILE A 221 -1.30 1.23 7.24
C ILE A 221 -0.41 0.01 7.41
N GLY A 222 -1.01 -1.17 7.33
CA GLY A 222 -0.27 -2.43 7.45
C GLY A 222 0.79 -2.56 6.35
N ARG A 223 1.97 -3.08 6.73
CA ARG A 223 3.09 -3.36 5.81
C ARG A 223 3.66 -2.13 5.09
N LEU A 224 3.41 -0.91 5.59
CA LEU A 224 4.05 0.28 5.03
C LEU A 224 5.54 0.28 5.38
N GLU A 225 6.40 0.22 4.37
CA GLU A 225 7.87 0.15 4.56
C GLU A 225 8.57 1.45 4.17
N THR A 226 7.98 2.24 3.26
CA THR A 226 8.65 3.45 2.77
C THR A 226 7.71 4.64 2.73
N LEU A 227 8.19 5.76 3.27
CA LEU A 227 7.60 7.08 3.12
C LEU A 227 8.56 7.98 2.35
N TYR A 228 8.15 8.44 1.19
CA TYR A 228 8.85 9.51 0.48
C TYR A 228 8.35 10.86 0.97
N VAL A 229 9.27 11.76 1.28
CA VAL A 229 8.94 13.11 1.72
C VAL A 229 9.64 14.09 0.80
N THR A 230 8.85 14.89 0.06
CA THR A 230 9.43 15.90 -0.82
C THR A 230 9.86 17.13 -0.01
N ARG A 231 10.72 17.97 -0.63
CA ARG A 231 11.25 19.19 0.01
C ARG A 231 10.15 20.16 0.42
N SER A 232 9.08 20.23 -0.38
CA SER A 232 7.94 21.16 -0.16
C SER A 232 6.86 20.58 0.77
N ALA A 233 7.01 19.37 1.28
CA ALA A 233 6.02 18.77 2.19
C ALA A 233 5.96 19.55 3.51
N PRO A 234 4.77 20.03 3.94
CA PRO A 234 4.62 20.84 5.15
C PRO A 234 4.56 19.99 6.42
N VAL A 235 5.65 19.25 6.70
CA VAL A 235 5.80 18.40 7.89
C VAL A 235 7.11 18.71 8.61
N THR A 236 7.12 18.61 9.93
CA THR A 236 8.31 18.91 10.71
C THR A 236 9.27 17.73 10.81
N PRO A 237 10.60 17.97 10.88
CA PRO A 237 11.58 16.90 11.11
C PRO A 237 11.31 16.12 12.40
N GLN A 238 10.81 16.80 13.45
CA GLN A 238 10.47 16.18 14.73
C GLN A 238 9.33 15.18 14.60
N ALA A 239 8.30 15.51 13.80
CA ALA A 239 7.19 14.60 13.54
C ALA A 239 7.63 13.37 12.74
N LEU A 240 8.50 13.54 11.75
CA LEU A 240 9.05 12.43 10.98
C LEU A 240 9.93 11.51 11.85
N GLU A 241 10.72 12.07 12.76
CA GLU A 241 11.53 11.27 13.68
C GLU A 241 10.65 10.51 14.69
N LYS A 242 9.55 11.13 15.17
CA LYS A 242 8.55 10.45 16.00
C LYS A 242 7.91 9.30 15.25
N LEU A 243 7.49 9.53 14.01
CA LEU A 243 6.91 8.51 13.14
C LEU A 243 7.88 7.33 12.93
N ARG A 244 9.15 7.62 12.61
CA ARG A 244 10.17 6.58 12.41
C ARG A 244 10.33 5.67 13.63
N ARG A 245 10.33 6.25 14.84
CA ARG A 245 10.37 5.48 16.09
C ARG A 245 9.16 4.61 16.32
N GLN A 246 7.98 5.09 15.93
CA GLN A 246 6.71 4.34 16.07
C GLN A 246 6.61 3.18 15.08
N MET A 247 7.11 3.36 13.86
CA MET A 247 7.04 2.37 12.77
C MET A 247 8.08 1.25 12.91
N GLY A 248 9.19 1.52 13.62
CA GLY A 248 10.24 0.53 13.82
C GLY A 248 11.34 0.52 12.75
N PRO A 249 12.30 -0.43 12.85
CA PRO A 249 13.57 -0.37 12.10
C PRO A 249 13.44 -0.67 10.60
N THR A 250 12.39 -1.37 10.18
CA THR A 250 12.16 -1.70 8.76
C THR A 250 11.57 -0.55 7.96
N PHE A 251 11.00 0.45 8.65
CA PHE A 251 10.40 1.60 8.02
C PHE A 251 11.45 2.65 7.63
N GLN A 252 11.41 3.08 6.38
CA GLN A 252 12.34 4.05 5.83
C GLN A 252 11.63 5.34 5.43
N ILE A 253 12.19 6.48 5.87
CA ILE A 253 11.80 7.80 5.38
C ILE A 253 12.88 8.25 4.39
N GLN A 254 12.47 8.43 3.13
CA GLN A 254 13.37 8.81 2.05
C GLN A 254 13.05 10.24 1.59
N PRO A 255 13.95 11.20 1.82
CA PRO A 255 13.79 12.55 1.30
C PRO A 255 13.92 12.55 -0.23
N ARG A 256 13.02 13.25 -0.92
CA ARG A 256 13.00 13.42 -2.37
C ARG A 256 12.94 14.89 -2.75
N GLY A 257 13.31 15.19 -4.02
CA GLY A 257 12.99 16.47 -4.64
C GLY A 257 11.50 16.55 -4.97
N ASP A 258 11.05 17.75 -5.33
CA ASP A 258 9.67 17.96 -5.74
C ASP A 258 9.42 17.49 -7.18
N ALA A 259 10.49 17.35 -7.98
CA ALA A 259 10.44 16.92 -9.35
C ALA A 259 10.87 15.47 -9.55
N MET A 260 10.37 14.83 -10.60
CA MET A 260 10.77 13.49 -11.00
C MET A 260 10.87 13.32 -12.51
N VAL A 261 11.71 12.38 -12.93
CA VAL A 261 11.81 11.87 -14.31
C VAL A 261 10.81 10.70 -14.53
N GLY A 262 10.62 9.85 -13.52
CA GLY A 262 9.72 8.69 -13.55
C GLY A 262 10.37 7.44 -14.09
N ILE A 263 11.61 7.17 -13.69
CA ILE A 263 12.33 5.94 -14.01
C ILE A 263 12.81 5.23 -12.76
N VAL A 264 13.05 3.92 -12.89
CA VAL A 264 13.95 3.17 -12.02
C VAL A 264 15.23 2.95 -12.80
N GLY A 265 16.34 3.42 -12.25
CA GLY A 265 17.66 3.29 -12.87
C GLY A 265 18.53 2.30 -12.11
N GLN A 266 19.55 1.84 -12.80
CA GLN A 266 20.66 1.08 -12.24
C GLN A 266 21.96 1.78 -12.63
N SER A 267 22.85 1.93 -11.65
CA SER A 267 24.16 2.52 -11.91
C SER A 267 25.07 1.52 -12.64
N GLN A 268 25.69 1.96 -13.72
CA GLN A 268 26.71 1.23 -14.46
C GLN A 268 27.88 2.17 -14.77
N GLU A 269 29.04 1.63 -15.17
CA GLU A 269 30.24 2.42 -15.48
C GLU A 269 30.00 3.48 -16.55
N GLU A 270 29.07 3.26 -17.48
CA GLU A 270 28.76 4.14 -18.60
C GLU A 270 27.59 5.12 -18.34
N GLY A 271 27.03 5.16 -17.12
CA GLY A 271 25.92 6.01 -16.75
C GLY A 271 24.77 5.32 -16.05
N CYS A 272 23.54 5.80 -16.26
CA CYS A 272 22.33 5.26 -15.64
C CYS A 272 21.54 4.44 -16.64
N VAL A 273 21.42 3.12 -16.42
CA VAL A 273 20.59 2.22 -17.24
C VAL A 273 19.13 2.29 -16.77
N VAL A 274 18.22 2.50 -17.71
CA VAL A 274 16.77 2.50 -17.47
C VAL A 274 16.29 1.06 -17.26
N GLY A 275 16.06 0.68 -15.99
CA GLY A 275 15.55 -0.63 -15.59
C GLY A 275 14.02 -0.69 -15.45
N GLY A 276 13.35 0.48 -15.45
CA GLY A 276 11.89 0.59 -15.38
C GLY A 276 11.42 2.00 -15.67
N ILE A 277 10.20 2.12 -16.22
CA ILE A 277 9.56 3.40 -16.51
C ILE A 277 8.19 3.41 -15.84
N GLU A 278 7.86 4.49 -15.15
CA GLU A 278 6.57 4.69 -14.50
C GLU A 278 5.54 5.12 -15.54
N GLU A 279 4.38 4.46 -15.57
CA GLU A 279 3.30 4.75 -16.50
C GLU A 279 2.79 6.20 -16.33
N GLY A 280 2.59 6.92 -17.44
CA GLY A 280 2.18 8.32 -17.43
C GLY A 280 3.27 9.31 -17.07
N SER A 281 4.49 8.83 -16.76
CA SER A 281 5.61 9.66 -16.33
C SER A 281 6.18 10.55 -17.46
N PRO A 282 6.97 11.58 -17.10
CA PRO A 282 7.76 12.35 -18.07
C PRO A 282 8.67 11.49 -18.95
N ALA A 283 9.31 10.48 -18.37
CA ALA A 283 10.17 9.57 -19.10
C ALA A 283 9.43 8.80 -20.19
N GLU A 284 8.24 8.28 -19.89
CA GLU A 284 7.40 7.60 -20.88
C GLU A 284 6.97 8.54 -21.98
N LYS A 285 6.48 9.73 -21.63
CA LYS A 285 6.06 10.77 -22.61
C LYS A 285 7.18 11.22 -23.52
N ALA A 286 8.41 11.29 -23.00
CA ALA A 286 9.61 11.63 -23.78
C ALA A 286 10.11 10.45 -24.65
N GLY A 287 9.52 9.25 -24.50
CA GLY A 287 9.89 8.10 -25.31
C GLY A 287 11.17 7.39 -24.83
N LEU A 288 11.55 7.53 -23.55
CA LEU A 288 12.54 6.65 -22.93
C LEU A 288 12.08 5.20 -23.02
N LYS A 289 13.03 4.29 -23.13
CA LYS A 289 12.77 2.83 -23.20
C LYS A 289 13.62 2.09 -22.20
N LEU A 290 13.16 0.89 -21.85
CA LEU A 290 13.96 -0.05 -21.06
C LEU A 290 15.27 -0.36 -21.78
N GLY A 291 16.37 -0.38 -21.02
CA GLY A 291 17.70 -0.64 -21.53
C GLY A 291 18.41 0.61 -22.13
N ASP A 292 17.76 1.77 -22.20
CA ASP A 292 18.47 3.00 -22.52
C ASP A 292 19.52 3.28 -21.45
N VAL A 293 20.70 3.76 -21.88
CA VAL A 293 21.75 4.21 -20.97
C VAL A 293 21.80 5.73 -21.02
N ILE A 294 21.40 6.39 -19.95
CA ILE A 294 21.45 7.85 -19.83
C ILE A 294 22.87 8.22 -19.45
N ARG A 295 23.57 8.90 -20.37
CA ARG A 295 24.97 9.33 -20.20
C ARG A 295 25.09 10.74 -19.66
N GLN A 296 24.21 11.65 -20.12
CA GLN A 296 24.25 13.05 -19.69
C GLN A 296 22.85 13.57 -19.34
N TYR A 297 22.80 14.47 -18.40
CA TYR A 297 21.65 15.23 -17.94
C TYR A 297 21.94 16.71 -18.06
N ASN A 298 21.32 17.43 -18.99
CA ASN A 298 21.64 18.82 -19.32
C ASN A 298 23.15 19.04 -19.55
N GLY A 299 23.83 18.12 -20.25
CA GLY A 299 25.25 18.18 -20.52
C GLY A 299 26.16 17.79 -19.34
N ILE A 300 25.60 17.43 -18.20
CA ILE A 300 26.34 16.91 -17.04
C ILE A 300 26.44 15.39 -17.17
N GLU A 301 27.65 14.85 -17.16
CA GLU A 301 27.87 13.41 -17.18
C GLU A 301 27.31 12.73 -15.93
N LEU A 302 26.64 11.58 -16.17
CA LEU A 302 26.11 10.73 -15.12
C LEU A 302 27.04 9.53 -14.90
N ASP A 303 27.48 9.35 -13.67
CA ASP A 303 28.22 8.18 -13.20
C ASP A 303 27.29 7.10 -12.61
N GLY A 304 25.98 7.33 -12.65
CA GLY A 304 24.98 6.39 -12.17
C GLY A 304 23.62 7.01 -11.90
N PHE A 305 22.73 6.16 -11.36
CA PHE A 305 21.37 6.57 -11.02
C PHE A 305 21.32 7.59 -9.87
N GLU A 306 22.20 7.46 -8.91
CA GLU A 306 22.30 8.35 -7.74
C GLU A 306 22.54 9.80 -8.17
N LYS A 307 23.41 10.00 -9.16
CA LYS A 307 23.72 11.34 -9.70
C LYS A 307 22.51 11.97 -10.40
N LEU A 308 21.76 11.16 -11.16
CA LEU A 308 20.51 11.62 -11.78
C LEU A 308 19.50 12.08 -10.71
N VAL A 309 19.35 11.30 -9.63
CA VAL A 309 18.47 11.63 -8.50
C VAL A 309 18.95 12.91 -7.81
N GLU A 310 20.23 13.05 -7.57
CA GLU A 310 20.84 14.25 -6.95
C GLU A 310 20.51 15.51 -7.76
N ILE A 311 20.77 15.50 -9.07
CA ILE A 311 20.50 16.65 -9.95
C ILE A 311 19.01 16.96 -9.99
N THR A 312 18.17 15.94 -10.17
CA THR A 312 16.71 16.12 -10.25
C THR A 312 16.13 16.68 -8.95
N ARG A 313 16.74 16.34 -7.80
CA ARG A 313 16.28 16.77 -6.46
C ARG A 313 16.30 18.30 -6.28
N GLU A 314 17.19 18.99 -6.97
CA GLU A 314 17.34 20.45 -6.88
C GLU A 314 16.38 21.20 -7.83
N LEU A 315 15.75 20.49 -8.74
CA LEU A 315 14.87 21.06 -9.76
C LEU A 315 13.41 21.08 -9.33
N LYS A 316 12.63 21.90 -10.05
CA LYS A 316 11.18 22.03 -9.83
C LYS A 316 10.40 21.25 -10.88
N PRO A 317 9.18 20.76 -10.57
CA PRO A 317 8.25 20.28 -11.57
C PRO A 317 8.03 21.32 -12.68
N GLY A 318 7.88 20.88 -13.92
CA GLY A 318 7.77 21.76 -15.10
C GLY A 318 9.11 22.22 -15.68
N THR A 319 10.25 21.89 -15.03
CA THR A 319 11.57 22.21 -15.60
C THR A 319 11.83 21.33 -16.83
N LYS A 320 12.17 21.94 -17.95
CA LYS A 320 12.60 21.24 -19.17
C LYS A 320 14.06 20.85 -19.04
N ILE A 321 14.36 19.63 -19.40
CA ILE A 321 15.69 19.04 -19.36
C ILE A 321 15.99 18.27 -20.64
N THR A 322 17.27 18.09 -20.93
CA THR A 322 17.76 17.22 -22.00
C THR A 322 18.49 16.02 -21.41
N LEU A 323 18.24 14.85 -21.99
CA LEU A 323 18.93 13.61 -21.67
C LEU A 323 19.64 13.09 -22.90
N ASP A 324 20.95 12.95 -22.84
CA ASP A 324 21.71 12.25 -23.87
C ASP A 324 21.78 10.77 -23.49
N ILE A 325 21.23 9.93 -24.35
CA ILE A 325 21.06 8.51 -24.12
C ILE A 325 21.78 7.71 -25.19
N LEU A 326 22.18 6.49 -24.83
CA LEU A 326 22.62 5.46 -25.75
C LEU A 326 21.53 4.38 -25.84
N ARG A 327 20.98 4.18 -27.02
CA ARG A 327 19.97 3.14 -27.32
C ARG A 327 20.49 2.25 -28.46
N ASN A 328 20.72 0.98 -28.20
CA ASN A 328 21.28 0.02 -29.17
C ASN A 328 22.54 0.62 -29.86
N GLU A 329 23.49 1.10 -29.06
CA GLU A 329 24.74 1.72 -29.49
C GLU A 329 24.58 3.02 -30.31
N THR A 330 23.36 3.53 -30.44
CA THR A 330 23.06 4.78 -31.13
C THR A 330 22.80 5.90 -30.13
N ALA A 331 23.58 6.97 -30.21
CA ALA A 331 23.39 8.17 -29.40
C ALA A 331 22.11 8.91 -29.83
N ARG A 332 21.33 9.37 -28.86
CA ARG A 332 20.11 10.16 -29.05
C ARG A 332 19.99 11.18 -27.94
N THR A 333 19.41 12.33 -28.27
CA THR A 333 19.03 13.34 -27.28
C THR A 333 17.51 13.36 -27.15
N LEU A 334 17.01 13.31 -25.93
CA LEU A 334 15.58 13.41 -25.59
C LEU A 334 15.36 14.65 -24.74
N GLU A 335 14.30 15.40 -25.07
CA GLU A 335 13.81 16.48 -24.22
C GLU A 335 12.60 16.01 -23.41
N LEU A 336 12.57 16.35 -22.15
CA LEU A 336 11.43 16.07 -21.30
C LEU A 336 11.19 17.20 -20.28
N GLU A 337 9.94 17.34 -19.87
CA GLU A 337 9.54 18.25 -18.82
C GLU A 337 9.32 17.43 -17.53
N LEU A 338 10.03 17.79 -16.45
CA LEU A 338 9.96 17.08 -15.17
C LEU A 338 8.55 17.13 -14.60
N GLY A 339 8.07 15.99 -14.15
CA GLY A 339 6.81 15.85 -13.42
C GLY A 339 6.95 16.16 -11.94
N GLU A 340 5.82 16.26 -11.25
CA GLU A 340 5.78 16.31 -9.79
C GLU A 340 6.01 14.91 -9.22
N PHE A 341 6.73 14.83 -8.10
CA PHE A 341 6.92 13.56 -7.40
C PHE A 341 5.63 13.20 -6.63
N GLU A 342 4.92 12.18 -7.13
CA GLU A 342 3.63 11.71 -6.61
C GLU A 342 3.69 10.27 -6.09
#